data_5b5bc8eac851db7cbbcf674b95fc175f
#
_entry.id   5b5bc8eac851db7cbbcf674b95fc175f
#
_cell.length_a   1.000
_cell.length_b   1.000
_cell.length_c   1.000
_cell.angle_alpha   90.00
_cell.angle_beta   90.00
_cell.angle_gamma   90.00
#
_symmetry.space_group_name_H-M   'P 1'
#
loop_
_entity.id
_entity.type
_entity.pdbx_description
1 polymer ?
#
loop_
_entity_poly.entity_id
_entity_poly.type
_entity_poly.pdbx_seq_one_letter_code
_entity_poly.pdbx_strand_id
1 'polypeptide(L)'
;MRVTATGARRRLGRSFRDRERGTVTAELALALPAVVLVLAAVLTLAAAANAQLQAADAARAAARAVAIGEDDAAVRAVVGQVAGPDATVTVTRGDPWVEVRVAQPVVGGWLSRSPLQARGAAVAWSEP
;
A
#
# COMPACT_ATOMS: atom_id res chain seq x y z
N MET A 1 -18.49 7.34 -78.36
CA MET A 1 -18.50 7.98 -77.02
C MET A 1 -18.44 6.92 -75.94
N ARG A 2 -17.23 6.65 -75.45
CA ARG A 2 -17.02 5.64 -74.39
C ARG A 2 -16.76 6.37 -73.09
N VAL A 3 -17.65 6.26 -72.14
CA VAL A 3 -17.51 6.78 -70.78
C VAL A 3 -16.83 5.71 -69.92
N THR A 4 -15.62 5.89 -69.52
CA THR A 4 -14.85 5.01 -68.64
C THR A 4 -15.21 5.30 -67.19
N ALA A 5 -16.04 4.45 -66.61
CA ALA A 5 -16.34 4.43 -65.16
C ALA A 5 -15.28 3.61 -64.45
N THR A 6 -14.12 4.23 -64.11
CA THR A 6 -13.06 3.57 -63.34
C THR A 6 -12.54 4.55 -62.29
N GLY A 7 -13.30 4.83 -61.26
CA GLY A 7 -12.82 5.75 -60.20
C GLY A 7 -13.49 5.57 -58.83
N ALA A 8 -14.57 4.82 -58.72
CA ALA A 8 -15.41 4.82 -57.49
C ALA A 8 -15.08 3.71 -56.48
N ARG A 9 -14.31 2.69 -56.85
CA ARG A 9 -14.10 1.52 -55.95
C ARG A 9 -12.92 1.64 -54.98
N ARG A 10 -12.05 2.63 -55.14
CA ARG A 10 -10.82 2.77 -54.31
C ARG A 10 -10.99 3.59 -53.04
N ARG A 11 -12.10 4.29 -52.87
CA ARG A 11 -12.31 5.16 -51.67
C ARG A 11 -13.01 4.48 -50.50
N LEU A 12 -13.73 3.38 -50.72
CA LEU A 12 -14.47 2.69 -49.67
C LEU A 12 -13.58 1.85 -48.74
N GLY A 13 -12.44 1.33 -49.21
CA GLY A 13 -11.56 0.47 -48.43
C GLY A 13 -10.70 1.20 -47.38
N ARG A 14 -10.49 2.51 -47.52
CA ARG A 14 -9.70 3.32 -46.56
C ARG A 14 -10.51 3.73 -45.34
N SER A 15 -11.79 3.95 -45.50
CA SER A 15 -12.68 4.42 -44.42
C SER A 15 -12.92 3.37 -43.33
N PHE A 16 -12.90 2.11 -43.65
CA PHE A 16 -13.08 1.02 -42.63
C PHE A 16 -11.82 0.78 -41.81
N ARG A 17 -10.63 0.81 -42.44
CA ARG A 17 -9.35 0.64 -41.74
C ARG A 17 -9.01 1.78 -40.76
N ASP A 18 -9.41 2.99 -41.10
CA ASP A 18 -9.19 4.14 -40.22
C ASP A 18 -10.14 4.15 -39.02
N ARG A 19 -11.36 3.61 -39.18
CA ARG A 19 -12.30 3.40 -38.05
C ARG A 19 -11.83 2.33 -37.09
N GLU A 20 -11.33 1.22 -37.59
CA GLU A 20 -10.79 0.14 -36.73
C GLU A 20 -9.55 0.60 -35.93
N ARG A 21 -8.65 1.38 -36.54
CA ARG A 21 -7.50 1.96 -35.84
C ARG A 21 -7.89 2.96 -34.76
N GLY A 22 -8.92 3.77 -35.00
CA GLY A 22 -9.44 4.71 -34.02
C GLY A 22 -10.12 4.02 -32.83
N THR A 23 -10.78 2.88 -33.06
CA THR A 23 -11.44 2.08 -32.00
C THR A 23 -10.41 1.43 -31.09
N VAL A 24 -9.37 0.82 -31.64
CA VAL A 24 -8.29 0.18 -30.84
C VAL A 24 -7.53 1.22 -30.00
N THR A 25 -7.26 2.40 -30.55
CA THR A 25 -6.58 3.48 -29.81
C THR A 25 -7.45 4.02 -28.68
N ALA A 26 -8.77 4.17 -28.90
CA ALA A 26 -9.71 4.60 -27.87
C ALA A 26 -9.86 3.54 -26.77
N GLU A 27 -9.89 2.27 -27.11
CA GLU A 27 -9.94 1.15 -26.17
C GLU A 27 -8.66 1.08 -25.31
N LEU A 28 -7.50 1.27 -25.91
CA LEU A 28 -6.23 1.34 -25.20
C LEU A 28 -6.17 2.55 -24.26
N ALA A 29 -6.69 3.70 -24.69
CA ALA A 29 -6.72 4.91 -23.88
C ALA A 29 -7.61 4.76 -22.62
N LEU A 30 -8.67 3.94 -22.69
CA LEU A 30 -9.51 3.62 -21.54
C LEU A 30 -8.92 2.49 -20.67
N ALA A 31 -8.18 1.55 -21.27
CA ALA A 31 -7.58 0.45 -20.55
C ALA A 31 -6.39 0.89 -19.68
N LEU A 32 -5.58 1.84 -20.13
CA LEU A 32 -4.41 2.32 -19.39
C LEU A 32 -4.74 2.86 -18.00
N PRO A 33 -5.71 3.77 -17.82
CA PRO A 33 -6.09 4.24 -16.49
C PRO A 33 -6.57 3.09 -15.58
N ALA A 34 -7.31 2.12 -16.12
CA ALA A 34 -7.78 0.98 -15.35
C ALA A 34 -6.61 0.10 -14.85
N VAL A 35 -5.64 -0.18 -15.71
CA VAL A 35 -4.42 -0.92 -15.34
C VAL A 35 -3.64 -0.17 -14.26
N VAL A 36 -3.47 1.14 -14.38
CA VAL A 36 -2.77 1.96 -13.38
C VAL A 36 -3.49 1.92 -12.03
N LEU A 37 -4.83 2.00 -12.02
CA LEU A 37 -5.62 1.90 -10.79
C LEU A 37 -5.49 0.53 -10.13
N VAL A 38 -5.54 -0.55 -10.91
CA VAL A 38 -5.35 -1.92 -10.39
C VAL A 38 -3.93 -2.07 -9.81
N LEU A 39 -2.92 -1.59 -10.52
CA LEU A 39 -1.54 -1.64 -10.04
C LEU A 39 -1.38 -0.85 -8.74
N ALA A 40 -1.93 0.37 -8.67
CA ALA A 40 -1.91 1.18 -7.45
C ALA A 40 -2.61 0.48 -6.28
N ALA A 41 -3.74 -0.19 -6.52
CA ALA A 41 -4.43 -0.97 -5.50
C ALA A 41 -3.58 -2.13 -4.99
N VAL A 42 -2.95 -2.90 -5.90
CA VAL A 42 -2.07 -4.03 -5.53
C VAL A 42 -0.87 -3.54 -4.72
N LEU A 43 -0.22 -2.46 -5.14
CA LEU A 43 0.92 -1.89 -4.41
C LEU A 43 0.50 -1.38 -3.02
N THR A 44 -0.67 -0.78 -2.90
CA THR A 44 -1.21 -0.33 -1.60
C THR A 44 -1.48 -1.51 -0.68
N LEU A 45 -2.07 -2.59 -1.17
CA LEU A 45 -2.30 -3.81 -0.41
C LEU A 45 -0.99 -4.46 0.04
N ALA A 46 0.01 -4.53 -0.83
CA ALA A 46 1.33 -5.04 -0.49
C ALA A 46 2.01 -4.19 0.60
N ALA A 47 1.93 -2.87 0.50
CA ALA A 47 2.44 -1.95 1.52
C ALA A 47 1.71 -2.13 2.86
N ALA A 48 0.38 -2.30 2.85
CA ALA A 48 -0.41 -2.55 4.04
C ALA A 48 -0.04 -3.86 4.74
N ALA A 49 0.15 -4.94 3.97
CA ALA A 49 0.56 -6.23 4.50
C ALA A 49 1.96 -6.15 5.16
N ASN A 50 2.91 -5.49 4.49
CA ASN A 50 4.25 -5.29 5.04
C ASN A 50 4.24 -4.44 6.32
N ALA A 51 3.49 -3.34 6.32
CA ALA A 51 3.34 -2.50 7.50
C ALA A 51 2.70 -3.27 8.68
N GLN A 52 1.74 -4.14 8.41
CA GLN A 52 1.12 -4.98 9.43
C GLN A 52 2.11 -5.97 10.08
N LEU A 53 2.98 -6.58 9.27
CA LEU A 53 4.04 -7.46 9.77
C LEU A 53 5.04 -6.68 10.64
N GLN A 54 5.50 -5.53 10.17
CA GLN A 54 6.42 -4.68 10.91
C GLN A 54 5.84 -4.19 12.24
N ALA A 55 4.57 -3.79 12.26
CA ALA A 55 3.89 -3.39 13.49
C ALA A 55 3.79 -4.54 14.51
N ALA A 56 3.51 -5.76 14.04
CA ALA A 56 3.47 -6.94 14.89
C ALA A 56 4.84 -7.30 15.44
N ASP A 57 5.89 -7.24 14.63
CA ASP A 57 7.25 -7.51 15.04
C ASP A 57 7.79 -6.46 16.02
N ALA A 58 7.48 -5.18 15.77
CA ALA A 58 7.81 -4.09 16.67
C ALA A 58 7.11 -4.24 18.03
N ALA A 59 5.83 -4.65 18.05
CA ALA A 59 5.11 -4.91 19.29
C ALA A 59 5.73 -6.04 20.11
N ARG A 60 6.16 -7.13 19.45
CA ARG A 60 6.86 -8.24 20.13
C ARG A 60 8.22 -7.82 20.65
N ALA A 61 9.00 -7.05 19.88
CA ALA A 61 10.29 -6.54 20.29
C ALA A 61 10.15 -5.57 21.49
N ALA A 62 9.18 -4.68 21.43
CA ALA A 62 8.87 -3.74 22.52
C ALA A 62 8.38 -4.47 23.79
N ALA A 63 7.52 -5.49 23.68
CA ALA A 63 7.06 -6.28 24.80
C ALA A 63 8.24 -7.00 25.49
N ARG A 64 9.19 -7.51 24.72
CA ARG A 64 10.40 -8.11 25.27
C ARG A 64 11.27 -7.08 26.00
N ALA A 65 11.46 -5.87 25.44
CA ALA A 65 12.21 -4.81 26.07
C ALA A 65 11.59 -4.40 27.43
N VAL A 66 10.27 -4.27 27.47
CA VAL A 66 9.54 -3.99 28.73
C VAL A 66 9.72 -5.13 29.75
N ALA A 67 9.65 -6.39 29.31
CA ALA A 67 9.77 -7.56 30.19
C ALA A 67 11.14 -7.66 30.87
N ILE A 68 12.21 -7.21 30.21
CA ILE A 68 13.58 -7.17 30.79
C ILE A 68 13.86 -5.87 31.56
N GLY A 69 12.86 -5.00 31.73
CA GLY A 69 12.98 -3.79 32.55
C GLY A 69 13.57 -2.56 31.82
N GLU A 70 13.61 -2.56 30.51
CA GLU A 70 14.00 -1.38 29.72
C GLU A 70 13.05 -0.22 29.97
N ASP A 71 13.59 1.00 29.89
CA ASP A 71 12.81 2.23 30.04
C ASP A 71 11.96 2.55 28.79
N ASP A 72 11.02 3.46 28.93
CA ASP A 72 10.13 3.86 27.83
C ASP A 72 10.88 4.52 26.66
N ALA A 73 12.07 5.06 26.87
CA ALA A 73 12.90 5.64 25.83
C ALA A 73 13.53 4.53 24.97
N ALA A 74 14.07 3.50 25.58
CA ALA A 74 14.60 2.32 24.91
C ALA A 74 13.51 1.59 24.13
N VAL A 75 12.33 1.42 24.73
CA VAL A 75 11.16 0.81 24.04
C VAL A 75 10.78 1.59 22.80
N ARG A 76 10.71 2.92 22.87
CA ARG A 76 10.44 3.76 21.69
C ARG A 76 11.52 3.65 20.62
N ALA A 77 12.78 3.57 21.03
CA ALA A 77 13.91 3.40 20.11
C ALA A 77 13.81 2.08 19.34
N VAL A 78 13.51 0.99 20.02
CA VAL A 78 13.29 -0.35 19.41
C VAL A 78 12.15 -0.31 18.42
N VAL A 79 11.01 0.29 18.78
CA VAL A 79 9.86 0.42 17.87
C VAL A 79 10.21 1.25 16.65
N GLY A 80 10.92 2.36 16.82
CA GLY A 80 11.38 3.21 15.71
C GLY A 80 12.34 2.49 14.76
N GLN A 81 13.18 1.59 15.25
CA GLN A 81 14.07 0.78 14.41
C GLN A 81 13.32 -0.26 13.58
N VAL A 82 12.27 -0.88 14.12
CA VAL A 82 11.54 -1.97 13.46
C VAL A 82 10.40 -1.44 12.58
N ALA A 83 9.60 -0.51 13.11
CA ALA A 83 8.39 0.00 12.44
C ALA A 83 8.56 1.39 11.82
N GLY A 84 9.76 1.99 11.94
CA GLY A 84 10.08 3.31 11.40
C GLY A 84 9.76 4.47 12.34
N PRO A 85 10.26 5.68 11.98
CA PRO A 85 10.21 6.85 12.85
C PRO A 85 8.80 7.39 13.11
N ASP A 86 7.84 7.10 12.24
CA ASP A 86 6.45 7.54 12.35
C ASP A 86 5.58 6.57 13.17
N ALA A 87 6.17 5.48 13.67
CA ALA A 87 5.47 4.52 14.49
C ALA A 87 5.25 5.07 15.92
N THR A 88 4.06 4.80 16.45
CA THR A 88 3.70 5.13 17.82
C THR A 88 3.59 3.86 18.65
N VAL A 89 4.04 3.93 19.91
CA VAL A 89 3.94 2.82 20.87
C VAL A 89 3.15 3.27 22.09
N THR A 90 2.25 2.40 22.54
CA THR A 90 1.51 2.56 23.78
C THR A 90 1.78 1.34 24.64
N VAL A 91 2.28 1.54 25.85
CA VAL A 91 2.54 0.50 26.84
C VAL A 91 1.50 0.63 27.94
N THR A 92 0.69 -0.40 28.12
CA THR A 92 -0.29 -0.50 29.23
C THR A 92 0.26 -1.51 30.21
N ARG A 93 0.64 -1.01 31.38
CA ARG A 93 1.14 -1.88 32.47
C ARG A 93 -0.04 -2.29 33.35
N GLY A 94 -0.24 -3.59 33.43
CA GLY A 94 -1.11 -4.25 34.38
C GLY A 94 -0.28 -5.20 35.25
N ASP A 95 -0.87 -5.74 36.27
CA ASP A 95 -0.24 -6.76 37.12
C ASP A 95 -0.97 -8.09 36.93
N PRO A 96 -0.31 -9.15 36.46
CA PRO A 96 1.10 -9.32 36.09
C PRO A 96 1.41 -9.11 34.59
N TRP A 97 0.55 -8.50 33.80
CA TRP A 97 0.66 -8.42 32.35
C TRP A 97 1.01 -7.01 31.88
N VAL A 98 1.86 -6.95 30.86
CA VAL A 98 2.12 -5.72 30.11
C VAL A 98 1.63 -5.91 28.68
N GLU A 99 0.76 -5.02 28.24
CA GLU A 99 0.30 -4.96 26.85
C GLU A 99 1.02 -3.84 26.12
N VAL A 100 1.61 -4.16 24.98
CA VAL A 100 2.25 -3.21 24.09
C VAL A 100 1.48 -3.15 22.79
N ARG A 101 1.07 -1.95 22.39
CA ARG A 101 0.43 -1.68 21.10
C ARG A 101 1.31 -0.77 20.27
N VAL A 102 1.54 -1.14 19.02
CA VAL A 102 2.26 -0.34 18.04
C VAL A 102 1.31 0.01 16.90
N ALA A 103 1.32 1.27 16.49
CA ALA A 103 0.61 1.73 15.31
C ALA A 103 1.58 2.47 14.39
N GLN A 104 1.50 2.20 13.11
CA GLN A 104 2.30 2.87 12.08
C GLN A 104 1.45 3.20 10.85
N PRO A 105 1.74 4.28 10.11
CA PRO A 105 1.06 4.57 8.85
C PRO A 105 1.44 3.52 7.80
N VAL A 106 0.47 3.09 7.00
CA VAL A 106 0.68 2.11 5.92
C VAL A 106 1.50 2.71 4.79
N VAL A 107 1.36 4.03 4.56
CA VAL A 107 2.07 4.76 3.51
C VAL A 107 2.78 5.94 4.15
N GLY A 108 4.10 6.00 3.98
CA GLY A 108 4.92 7.09 4.50
C GLY A 108 4.97 8.32 3.58
N GLY A 109 5.64 9.39 4.05
CA GLY A 109 5.84 10.60 3.29
C GLY A 109 4.61 11.51 3.23
N TRP A 110 4.34 12.12 2.06
CA TRP A 110 3.22 13.06 1.87
C TRP A 110 1.83 12.43 2.05
N LEU A 111 1.73 11.11 1.96
CA LEU A 111 0.51 10.33 2.22
C LEU A 111 0.36 9.88 3.69
N SER A 112 1.25 10.26 4.58
CA SER A 112 1.22 9.91 6.01
C SER A 112 -0.03 10.35 6.75
N ARG A 113 -0.82 11.27 6.17
CA ARG A 113 -2.15 11.65 6.66
C ARG A 113 -3.26 10.68 6.26
N SER A 114 -2.92 9.59 5.57
CA SER A 114 -3.89 8.53 5.26
C SER A 114 -4.45 7.94 6.58
N PRO A 115 -5.76 7.70 6.68
CA PRO A 115 -6.37 7.05 7.84
C PRO A 115 -5.97 5.56 7.95
N LEU A 116 -5.22 5.03 6.97
CA LEU A 116 -4.78 3.65 6.95
C LEU A 116 -3.58 3.46 7.88
N GLN A 117 -3.83 2.81 9.01
CA GLN A 117 -2.81 2.45 9.99
C GLN A 117 -2.71 0.93 10.12
N ALA A 118 -1.48 0.43 10.15
CA ALA A 118 -1.19 -0.92 10.59
C ALA A 118 -1.03 -0.93 12.12
N ARG A 119 -1.54 -1.94 12.78
CA ARG A 119 -1.52 -2.07 14.24
C ARG A 119 -1.00 -3.44 14.64
N GLY A 120 -0.04 -3.46 15.55
CA GLY A 120 0.44 -4.67 16.21
C GLY A 120 0.18 -4.59 17.71
N ALA A 121 -0.13 -5.72 18.34
CA ALA A 121 -0.23 -5.82 19.77
C ALA A 121 0.54 -7.06 20.25
N ALA A 122 1.20 -6.94 21.38
CA ALA A 122 1.84 -8.05 22.06
C ALA A 122 1.63 -7.92 23.57
N VAL A 123 1.56 -9.06 24.25
CA VAL A 123 1.44 -9.14 25.69
C VAL A 123 2.68 -9.86 26.22
N ALA A 124 3.27 -9.32 27.26
CA ALA A 124 4.37 -9.95 27.99
C ALA A 124 4.00 -10.13 29.46
N TRP A 125 4.59 -11.12 30.08
CA TRP A 125 4.52 -11.32 31.53
C TRP A 125 5.57 -10.41 32.17
N SER A 126 5.16 -9.57 33.10
CA SER A 126 6.09 -8.83 33.97
C SER A 126 6.49 -9.72 35.13
N GLU A 127 7.74 -10.14 35.17
CA GLU A 127 8.27 -10.80 36.37
C GLU A 127 8.41 -9.76 37.48
N PRO A 128 8.00 -10.12 38.73
CA PRO A 128 8.12 -9.21 39.87
C PRO A 128 9.58 -8.94 40.25
#